data_2dd3186d511bbb4ccec21ae43d175292
#
_entry.id   2dd3186d511bbb4ccec21ae43d175292
#
_cell.length_a   1.000
_cell.length_b   1.000
_cell.length_c   1.000
_cell.angle_alpha   90.00
_cell.angle_beta   90.00
_cell.angle_gamma   90.00
#
_symmetry.space_group_name_H-M   'P 1'
#
loop_
_entity.id
_entity.type
_entity.pdbx_description
1 polymer ?
#
loop_
_entity_poly.entity_id
_entity_poly.type
_entity_poly.pdbx_seq_one_letter_code
_entity_poly.pdbx_strand_id
1 'polypeptide(L)'
;MSDVKRIATREAYGDALIELAKEHEDVLVLDADLAGATKTDKFQKEFPDRHIDCGIAEQNMMGIAAGLSTCGKVPFASSFAMFAAGRAYEQIRNTIGYPHLNVKIGASHAGISVGEDGATHQCNEDIALMRTIPGMTIINPADAVEAFQAVKAAYEIDGPVYLRFGRLAAPVINDDSYKFELGKGVMMREGSDITIIATGLMVSSALDAAEMLAKDAISAEVINIHTIKPIDKDIIIESAKKTGRVVTVEEHSVIGGLGDAVSDVLVSYHPTVQTKIGINDEYGHSGPALELLSEYRLDGEGICATIKELLA
;
A
#
# COMPACT_ATOMS: atom_id res chain seq x y z
N MET A 1 -14.34 5.78 23.40
CA MET A 1 -14.05 5.66 21.97
C MET A 1 -15.12 4.77 21.36
N SER A 2 -15.92 5.28 20.42
CA SER A 2 -16.93 4.46 19.70
C SER A 2 -16.20 3.31 19.00
N ASP A 3 -16.87 2.16 18.88
CA ASP A 3 -16.38 0.97 18.16
C ASP A 3 -16.07 1.34 16.69
N VAL A 4 -14.84 1.80 16.43
CA VAL A 4 -14.38 2.03 15.05
C VAL A 4 -14.24 0.66 14.39
N LYS A 5 -15.02 0.42 13.35
CA LYS A 5 -14.94 -0.81 12.56
C LYS A 5 -13.51 -0.99 12.03
N ARG A 6 -12.95 -2.17 12.21
CA ARG A 6 -11.60 -2.50 11.73
C ARG A 6 -11.68 -3.67 10.74
N ILE A 7 -11.11 -3.49 9.57
CA ILE A 7 -11.11 -4.49 8.50
C ILE A 7 -9.72 -4.50 7.85
N ALA A 8 -9.15 -5.68 7.63
CA ALA A 8 -7.90 -5.78 6.88
C ALA A 8 -8.13 -5.46 5.40
N THR A 9 -7.22 -4.71 4.78
CA THR A 9 -7.35 -4.33 3.36
C THR A 9 -7.39 -5.54 2.43
N ARG A 10 -6.73 -6.66 2.79
CA ARG A 10 -6.82 -7.94 2.06
C ARG A 10 -8.23 -8.57 2.07
N GLU A 11 -9.06 -8.31 3.09
CA GLU A 11 -10.46 -8.78 3.11
C GLU A 11 -11.27 -8.07 2.01
N ALA A 12 -11.11 -6.75 1.92
CA ALA A 12 -11.76 -5.95 0.88
C ALA A 12 -11.25 -6.30 -0.54
N TYR A 13 -9.98 -6.71 -0.66
CA TYR A 13 -9.43 -7.24 -1.90
C TYR A 13 -10.21 -8.48 -2.38
N GLY A 14 -10.37 -9.48 -1.50
CA GLY A 14 -11.16 -10.68 -1.84
C GLY A 14 -12.59 -10.38 -2.24
N ASP A 15 -13.25 -9.44 -1.53
CA ASP A 15 -14.61 -9.04 -1.84
C ASP A 15 -14.71 -8.27 -3.17
N ALA A 16 -13.75 -7.39 -3.47
CA ALA A 16 -13.71 -6.65 -4.72
C ALA A 16 -13.47 -7.54 -5.94
N LEU A 17 -12.66 -8.60 -5.81
CA LEU A 17 -12.44 -9.58 -6.89
C LEU A 17 -13.73 -10.29 -7.28
N ILE A 18 -14.57 -10.64 -6.30
CA ILE A 18 -15.89 -11.26 -6.54
C ILE A 18 -16.78 -10.31 -7.33
N GLU A 19 -16.86 -9.04 -6.91
CA GLU A 19 -17.70 -8.05 -7.61
C GLU A 19 -17.21 -7.82 -9.04
N LEU A 20 -15.91 -7.70 -9.26
CA LEU A 20 -15.34 -7.60 -10.61
C LEU A 20 -15.70 -8.82 -11.48
N ALA A 21 -15.60 -10.01 -10.93
CA ALA A 21 -15.87 -11.23 -11.69
C ALA A 21 -17.34 -11.40 -12.07
N LYS A 22 -18.27 -10.80 -11.34
CA LYS A 22 -19.70 -10.77 -11.72
C LYS A 22 -19.93 -9.90 -12.96
N GLU A 23 -19.17 -8.84 -13.11
CA GLU A 23 -19.30 -7.87 -14.19
C GLU A 23 -18.40 -8.21 -15.40
N HIS A 24 -17.26 -8.93 -15.17
CA HIS A 24 -16.19 -9.13 -16.14
C HIS A 24 -15.75 -10.61 -16.23
N GLU A 25 -15.96 -11.25 -17.39
CA GLU A 25 -15.62 -12.67 -17.62
C GLU A 25 -14.13 -12.90 -17.89
N ASP A 26 -13.36 -11.86 -18.14
CA ASP A 26 -11.93 -11.90 -18.41
C ASP A 26 -11.08 -11.86 -17.13
N VAL A 27 -11.68 -11.56 -15.97
CA VAL A 27 -11.02 -11.58 -14.67
C VAL A 27 -10.70 -13.02 -14.26
N LEU A 28 -9.40 -13.29 -14.03
CA LEU A 28 -8.88 -14.53 -13.47
C LEU A 28 -8.10 -14.25 -12.19
N VAL A 29 -8.15 -15.15 -11.24
CA VAL A 29 -7.40 -15.01 -9.98
C VAL A 29 -6.41 -16.16 -9.86
N LEU A 30 -5.15 -15.85 -9.61
CA LEU A 30 -4.09 -16.82 -9.38
C LEU A 30 -3.58 -16.71 -7.93
N ASP A 31 -3.20 -17.83 -7.38
CA ASP A 31 -2.63 -17.94 -6.05
C ASP A 31 -1.44 -18.91 -6.03
N ALA A 32 -0.60 -18.79 -5.00
CA ALA A 32 0.54 -19.67 -4.78
C ALA A 32 0.41 -20.43 -3.44
N ASP A 33 -0.66 -21.23 -3.31
CA ASP A 33 -1.02 -22.01 -2.11
C ASP A 33 -1.26 -21.14 -0.85
N LEU A 34 -1.73 -19.90 -1.05
CA LEU A 34 -1.98 -18.93 0.03
C LEU A 34 -3.41 -18.33 -0.01
N ALA A 35 -4.34 -18.97 -0.73
CA ALA A 35 -5.69 -18.44 -0.99
C ALA A 35 -6.43 -18.00 0.29
N GLY A 36 -6.37 -18.78 1.37
CA GLY A 36 -6.99 -18.42 2.65
C GLY A 36 -6.36 -17.18 3.31
N ALA A 37 -5.06 -16.96 3.11
CA ALA A 37 -4.35 -15.81 3.68
C ALA A 37 -4.52 -14.55 2.82
N THR A 38 -4.49 -14.66 1.50
CA THR A 38 -4.71 -13.57 0.54
C THR A 38 -6.18 -13.18 0.37
N LYS A 39 -7.11 -14.04 0.85
CA LYS A 39 -8.57 -13.94 0.72
C LYS A 39 -9.11 -14.22 -0.69
N THR A 40 -8.29 -14.79 -1.53
CA THR A 40 -8.71 -15.30 -2.85
C THR A 40 -9.53 -16.60 -2.77
N ASP A 41 -9.52 -17.28 -1.60
CA ASP A 41 -10.41 -18.42 -1.32
C ASP A 41 -11.90 -18.07 -1.42
N LYS A 42 -12.27 -16.80 -1.18
CA LYS A 42 -13.63 -16.30 -1.39
C LYS A 42 -13.99 -16.37 -2.88
N PHE A 43 -13.09 -15.89 -3.74
CA PHE A 43 -13.23 -15.94 -5.19
C PHE A 43 -13.28 -17.39 -5.69
N GLN A 44 -12.39 -18.25 -5.21
CA GLN A 44 -12.33 -19.67 -5.58
C GLN A 44 -13.66 -20.39 -5.32
N LYS A 45 -14.34 -20.06 -4.21
CA LYS A 45 -15.65 -20.66 -3.87
C LYS A 45 -16.77 -20.28 -4.83
N GLU A 46 -16.77 -19.03 -5.33
CA GLU A 46 -17.81 -18.53 -6.24
C GLU A 46 -17.50 -18.79 -7.72
N PHE A 47 -16.21 -18.73 -8.09
CA PHE A 47 -15.73 -18.86 -9.47
C PHE A 47 -14.60 -19.89 -9.60
N PRO A 48 -14.82 -21.18 -9.27
CA PRO A 48 -13.75 -22.20 -9.25
C PRO A 48 -13.06 -22.36 -10.60
N ASP A 49 -13.75 -22.20 -11.71
CA ASP A 49 -13.20 -22.34 -13.07
C ASP A 49 -12.33 -21.13 -13.50
N ARG A 50 -12.32 -20.07 -12.70
CA ARG A 50 -11.53 -18.85 -12.94
C ARG A 50 -10.48 -18.60 -11.87
N HIS A 51 -10.29 -19.54 -10.96
CA HIS A 51 -9.22 -19.54 -9.95
C HIS A 51 -8.18 -20.59 -10.28
N ILE A 52 -6.90 -20.23 -10.23
CA ILE A 52 -5.77 -21.09 -10.54
C ILE A 52 -4.80 -21.08 -9.36
N ASP A 53 -4.70 -22.19 -8.65
CA ASP A 53 -3.63 -22.40 -7.68
C ASP A 53 -2.39 -22.94 -8.40
N CYS A 54 -1.29 -22.20 -8.34
CA CYS A 54 -0.02 -22.53 -8.97
C CYS A 54 0.91 -23.33 -8.05
N GLY A 55 0.45 -23.68 -6.84
CA GLY A 55 1.28 -24.21 -5.78
C GLY A 55 2.29 -23.19 -5.26
N ILE A 56 3.23 -23.60 -4.40
CA ILE A 56 4.27 -22.74 -3.82
C ILE A 56 5.34 -22.42 -4.89
N ALA A 57 4.94 -21.65 -5.92
CA ALA A 57 5.75 -21.35 -7.10
C ALA A 57 5.46 -19.97 -7.67
N GLU A 58 5.76 -18.92 -6.92
CA GLU A 58 5.40 -17.52 -7.26
C GLU A 58 6.00 -17.05 -8.58
N GLN A 59 7.21 -17.48 -8.91
CA GLN A 59 7.83 -17.17 -10.21
C GLN A 59 7.04 -17.79 -11.37
N ASN A 60 6.58 -19.03 -11.22
CA ASN A 60 5.73 -19.70 -12.20
C ASN A 60 4.36 -19.03 -12.30
N MET A 61 3.77 -18.65 -11.16
CA MET A 61 2.50 -17.90 -11.10
C MET A 61 2.57 -16.61 -11.91
N MET A 62 3.64 -15.82 -11.75
CA MET A 62 3.83 -14.57 -12.52
C MET A 62 3.98 -14.86 -14.02
N GLY A 63 4.68 -15.96 -14.40
CA GLY A 63 4.77 -16.39 -15.79
C GLY A 63 3.43 -16.82 -16.38
N ILE A 64 2.62 -17.57 -15.63
CA ILE A 64 1.26 -17.96 -16.03
C ILE A 64 0.37 -16.74 -16.19
N ALA A 65 0.38 -15.80 -15.22
CA ALA A 65 -0.37 -14.56 -15.28
C ALA A 65 -0.01 -13.73 -16.53
N ALA A 66 1.28 -13.60 -16.84
CA ALA A 66 1.75 -12.94 -18.04
C ALA A 66 1.20 -13.62 -19.31
N GLY A 67 1.27 -14.95 -19.40
CA GLY A 67 0.74 -15.71 -20.54
C GLY A 67 -0.78 -15.51 -20.71
N LEU A 68 -1.55 -15.56 -19.62
CA LEU A 68 -3.01 -15.33 -19.64
C LEU A 68 -3.34 -13.91 -20.10
N SER A 69 -2.57 -12.91 -19.70
CA SER A 69 -2.75 -11.52 -20.15
C SER A 69 -2.58 -11.40 -21.68
N THR A 70 -1.64 -12.13 -22.29
CA THR A 70 -1.49 -12.14 -23.77
C THR A 70 -2.67 -12.80 -24.49
N CYS A 71 -3.51 -13.53 -23.77
CA CYS A 71 -4.74 -14.15 -24.29
C CYS A 71 -5.99 -13.27 -24.04
N GLY A 72 -5.81 -12.00 -23.67
CA GLY A 72 -6.90 -11.06 -23.42
C GLY A 72 -7.60 -11.25 -22.09
N LYS A 73 -6.94 -11.89 -21.11
CA LYS A 73 -7.44 -11.99 -19.74
C LYS A 73 -6.82 -10.91 -18.85
N VAL A 74 -7.50 -10.60 -17.75
CA VAL A 74 -7.01 -9.69 -16.69
C VAL A 74 -6.73 -10.53 -15.44
N PRO A 75 -5.51 -11.09 -15.31
CA PRO A 75 -5.15 -11.92 -14.17
C PRO A 75 -4.78 -11.06 -12.96
N PHE A 76 -5.33 -11.43 -11.79
CA PHE A 76 -4.92 -10.97 -10.47
C PHE A 76 -4.07 -12.06 -9.82
N ALA A 77 -2.75 -11.87 -9.79
CA ALA A 77 -1.79 -12.82 -9.23
C ALA A 77 -1.52 -12.46 -7.76
N SER A 78 -1.89 -13.35 -6.85
CA SER A 78 -1.97 -13.07 -5.40
C SER A 78 -0.97 -13.91 -4.60
N SER A 79 -0.17 -13.25 -3.77
CA SER A 79 0.73 -13.89 -2.80
C SER A 79 1.08 -12.90 -1.67
N PHE A 80 1.96 -13.30 -0.74
CA PHE A 80 2.55 -12.35 0.19
C PHE A 80 3.49 -11.39 -0.54
N ALA A 81 3.56 -10.14 -0.07
CA ALA A 81 4.40 -9.11 -0.68
C ALA A 81 5.86 -9.55 -0.82
N MET A 82 6.43 -10.20 0.22
CA MET A 82 7.81 -10.71 0.18
C MET A 82 8.01 -11.75 -0.94
N PHE A 83 7.02 -12.59 -1.19
CA PHE A 83 7.15 -13.65 -2.19
C PHE A 83 6.81 -13.15 -3.60
N ALA A 84 5.86 -12.23 -3.73
CA ALA A 84 5.59 -11.57 -5.00
C ALA A 84 6.75 -10.64 -5.39
N ALA A 85 7.03 -9.61 -4.59
CA ALA A 85 8.02 -8.58 -4.91
C ALA A 85 9.47 -9.07 -4.78
N GLY A 86 9.77 -9.89 -3.78
CA GLY A 86 11.14 -10.39 -3.56
C GLY A 86 11.47 -11.61 -4.45
N ARG A 87 10.78 -12.74 -4.25
CA ARG A 87 11.09 -13.98 -4.94
C ARG A 87 10.84 -13.92 -6.45
N ALA A 88 9.74 -13.31 -6.88
CA ALA A 88 9.34 -13.26 -8.29
C ALA A 88 9.70 -11.93 -8.98
N TYR A 89 10.58 -11.11 -8.40
CA TYR A 89 10.92 -9.78 -8.92
C TYR A 89 11.33 -9.80 -10.39
N GLU A 90 12.20 -10.72 -10.79
CA GLU A 90 12.69 -10.82 -12.16
C GLU A 90 11.55 -11.11 -13.14
N GLN A 91 10.64 -12.02 -12.80
CA GLN A 91 9.49 -12.35 -13.65
C GLN A 91 8.53 -11.16 -13.75
N ILE A 92 8.28 -10.45 -12.64
CA ILE A 92 7.48 -9.22 -12.69
C ILE A 92 8.14 -8.18 -13.59
N ARG A 93 9.45 -7.97 -13.44
CA ARG A 93 10.19 -6.98 -14.23
C ARG A 93 10.25 -7.32 -15.72
N ASN A 94 10.66 -8.54 -16.06
CA ASN A 94 10.99 -8.92 -17.43
C ASN A 94 9.79 -9.51 -18.19
N THR A 95 8.95 -10.29 -17.49
CA THR A 95 7.84 -10.98 -18.15
C THR A 95 6.55 -10.16 -18.14
N ILE A 96 6.34 -9.30 -17.14
CA ILE A 96 5.15 -8.46 -17.01
C ILE A 96 5.45 -7.00 -17.35
N GLY A 97 6.42 -6.39 -16.67
CA GLY A 97 6.72 -4.96 -16.78
C GLY A 97 7.30 -4.56 -18.14
N TYR A 98 8.33 -5.27 -18.61
CA TYR A 98 9.00 -4.95 -19.86
C TYR A 98 8.06 -4.96 -21.09
N PRO A 99 7.22 -5.99 -21.29
CA PRO A 99 6.21 -5.98 -22.36
C PRO A 99 4.94 -5.20 -21.99
N HIS A 100 4.86 -4.59 -20.82
CA HIS A 100 3.72 -3.81 -20.32
C HIS A 100 2.40 -4.59 -20.32
N LEU A 101 2.43 -5.82 -19.79
CA LEU A 101 1.26 -6.69 -19.77
C LEU A 101 0.24 -6.28 -18.69
N ASN A 102 -1.02 -6.50 -19.02
CA ASN A 102 -2.16 -6.17 -18.14
C ASN A 102 -2.32 -7.21 -17.02
N VAL A 103 -1.40 -7.21 -16.05
CA VAL A 103 -1.40 -8.10 -14.89
C VAL A 103 -1.52 -7.28 -13.61
N LYS A 104 -2.39 -7.71 -12.70
CA LYS A 104 -2.59 -7.11 -11.38
C LYS A 104 -1.93 -8.00 -10.33
N ILE A 105 -1.01 -7.46 -9.55
CA ILE A 105 -0.30 -8.19 -8.50
C ILE A 105 -0.92 -7.83 -7.17
N GLY A 106 -1.67 -8.75 -6.57
CA GLY A 106 -2.30 -8.61 -5.26
C GLY A 106 -1.34 -9.05 -4.14
N ALA A 107 -0.52 -8.13 -3.66
CA ALA A 107 0.53 -8.39 -2.67
C ALA A 107 0.02 -8.12 -1.26
N SER A 108 -0.33 -9.17 -0.52
CA SER A 108 -0.77 -9.05 0.87
C SER A 108 0.37 -9.26 1.87
N HIS A 109 0.11 -9.06 3.16
CA HIS A 109 1.11 -9.23 4.22
C HIS A 109 2.36 -8.37 4.00
N ALA A 110 2.18 -7.12 3.55
CA ALA A 110 3.28 -6.18 3.43
C ALA A 110 3.58 -5.49 4.76
N GLY A 111 4.84 -5.11 4.97
CA GLY A 111 5.29 -4.32 6.10
C GLY A 111 5.57 -5.10 7.38
N ILE A 112 5.86 -4.36 8.45
CA ILE A 112 6.26 -4.91 9.76
C ILE A 112 5.08 -5.55 10.50
N SER A 113 3.84 -5.09 10.24
CA SER A 113 2.62 -5.57 10.88
C SER A 113 2.16 -6.98 10.44
N VAL A 114 2.95 -7.65 9.61
CA VAL A 114 2.85 -9.11 9.42
C VAL A 114 2.95 -9.82 10.77
N GLY A 115 3.77 -9.29 11.66
CA GLY A 115 3.76 -9.69 13.07
C GLY A 115 4.58 -10.93 13.36
N GLU A 116 3.94 -11.98 13.86
CA GLU A 116 4.56 -13.18 14.42
C GLU A 116 5.42 -13.96 13.41
N ASP A 117 5.10 -13.89 12.12
CA ASP A 117 5.86 -14.57 11.05
C ASP A 117 7.31 -14.03 10.93
N GLY A 118 7.53 -12.80 11.38
CA GLY A 118 8.86 -12.22 11.54
C GLY A 118 9.53 -11.79 10.23
N ALA A 119 10.83 -11.47 10.33
CA ALA A 119 11.63 -10.83 9.30
C ALA A 119 11.60 -11.52 7.91
N THR A 120 11.43 -12.84 7.86
CA THR A 120 11.39 -13.58 6.58
C THR A 120 10.11 -13.36 5.77
N HIS A 121 9.06 -12.85 6.41
CA HIS A 121 7.74 -12.58 5.81
C HIS A 121 7.40 -11.10 5.77
N GLN A 122 7.99 -10.30 6.68
CA GLN A 122 7.84 -8.85 6.73
C GLN A 122 8.52 -8.22 5.51
N CYS A 123 7.73 -7.77 4.53
CA CYS A 123 8.27 -7.12 3.35
C CYS A 123 8.31 -5.60 3.56
N ASN A 124 9.49 -5.09 3.84
CA ASN A 124 9.74 -3.67 4.09
C ASN A 124 10.40 -2.97 2.89
N GLU A 125 10.51 -3.63 1.73
CA GLU A 125 11.22 -3.15 0.54
C GLU A 125 10.41 -3.27 -0.76
N ASP A 126 9.20 -3.77 -0.71
CA ASP A 126 8.37 -4.04 -1.89
C ASP A 126 8.05 -2.80 -2.74
N ILE A 127 7.73 -1.68 -2.08
CA ILE A 127 7.48 -0.41 -2.78
C ILE A 127 8.74 0.03 -3.52
N ALA A 128 9.91 -0.05 -2.88
CA ALA A 128 11.18 0.31 -3.47
C ALA A 128 11.47 -0.52 -4.74
N LEU A 129 11.31 -1.84 -4.64
CA LEU A 129 11.51 -2.77 -5.76
C LEU A 129 10.55 -2.46 -6.92
N MET A 130 9.26 -2.31 -6.64
CA MET A 130 8.25 -2.08 -7.67
C MET A 130 8.35 -0.69 -8.30
N ARG A 131 8.79 0.34 -7.55
CA ARG A 131 8.98 1.70 -8.09
C ARG A 131 10.04 1.74 -9.21
N THR A 132 11.03 0.86 -9.19
CA THR A 132 12.09 0.80 -10.21
C THR A 132 11.62 0.22 -11.54
N ILE A 133 10.47 -0.46 -11.60
CA ILE A 133 9.95 -1.06 -12.82
C ILE A 133 9.23 0.01 -13.66
N PRO A 134 9.68 0.29 -14.89
CA PRO A 134 9.02 1.26 -15.78
C PRO A 134 7.55 0.88 -16.05
N GLY A 135 6.65 1.85 -16.01
CA GLY A 135 5.22 1.65 -16.29
C GLY A 135 4.43 0.94 -15.19
N MET A 136 5.06 0.45 -14.12
CA MET A 136 4.36 -0.14 -12.98
C MET A 136 3.54 0.92 -12.24
N THR A 137 2.25 0.67 -12.04
CA THR A 137 1.41 1.46 -11.12
C THR A 137 1.47 0.84 -9.73
N ILE A 138 1.57 1.66 -8.66
CA ILE A 138 1.67 1.18 -7.28
C ILE A 138 0.59 1.84 -6.43
N ILE A 139 -0.26 1.02 -5.81
CA ILE A 139 -1.37 1.46 -4.97
C ILE A 139 -1.26 0.77 -3.61
N ASN A 140 -1.31 1.57 -2.53
CA ASN A 140 -1.27 1.12 -1.13
C ASN A 140 -2.44 1.76 -0.36
N PRO A 141 -3.64 1.16 -0.37
CA PRO A 141 -4.84 1.74 0.21
C PRO A 141 -4.79 1.79 1.74
N ALA A 142 -5.38 2.84 2.33
CA ALA A 142 -5.36 3.09 3.76
C ALA A 142 -6.34 2.22 4.56
N ASP A 143 -7.48 1.89 3.98
CA ASP A 143 -8.55 1.11 4.63
C ASP A 143 -9.30 0.19 3.65
N ALA A 144 -10.32 -0.50 4.16
CA ALA A 144 -11.10 -1.44 3.37
C ALA A 144 -11.96 -0.79 2.28
N VAL A 145 -12.46 0.42 2.51
CA VAL A 145 -13.28 1.16 1.53
C VAL A 145 -12.40 1.58 0.36
N GLU A 146 -11.26 2.17 0.64
CA GLU A 146 -10.28 2.55 -0.37
C GLU A 146 -9.71 1.32 -1.11
N ALA A 147 -9.42 0.23 -0.40
CA ALA A 147 -8.92 -1.01 -0.99
C ALA A 147 -9.91 -1.61 -2.00
N PHE A 148 -11.19 -1.66 -1.64
CA PHE A 148 -12.23 -2.16 -2.53
C PHE A 148 -12.31 -1.35 -3.84
N GLN A 149 -12.30 -0.02 -3.74
CA GLN A 149 -12.34 0.85 -4.91
C GLN A 149 -11.03 0.82 -5.71
N ALA A 150 -9.89 0.73 -5.04
CA ALA A 150 -8.58 0.62 -5.67
C ALA A 150 -8.46 -0.64 -6.55
N VAL A 151 -9.03 -1.77 -6.12
CA VAL A 151 -9.05 -3.02 -6.90
C VAL A 151 -9.90 -2.84 -8.18
N LYS A 152 -11.06 -2.21 -8.07
CA LYS A 152 -11.90 -1.88 -9.23
C LYS A 152 -11.19 -0.92 -10.19
N ALA A 153 -10.56 0.11 -9.67
CA ALA A 153 -9.78 1.05 -10.47
C ALA A 153 -8.55 0.38 -11.13
N ALA A 154 -7.90 -0.57 -10.46
CA ALA A 154 -6.80 -1.32 -11.03
C ALA A 154 -7.21 -2.16 -12.24
N TYR A 155 -8.42 -2.71 -12.27
CA TYR A 155 -8.95 -3.42 -13.44
C TYR A 155 -9.00 -2.54 -14.69
N GLU A 156 -9.39 -1.27 -14.55
CA GLU A 156 -9.50 -0.31 -15.64
C GLU A 156 -8.15 0.15 -16.24
N ILE A 157 -7.04 -0.13 -15.56
CA ILE A 157 -5.71 0.24 -16.03
C ILE A 157 -5.20 -0.83 -17.00
N ASP A 158 -4.92 -0.45 -18.23
CA ASP A 158 -4.19 -1.31 -19.17
C ASP A 158 -2.69 -1.26 -18.86
N GLY A 159 -2.19 -2.32 -18.23
CA GLY A 159 -0.79 -2.42 -17.80
C GLY A 159 -0.62 -3.01 -16.41
N PRO A 160 0.65 -3.12 -15.95
CA PRO A 160 0.97 -3.74 -14.68
C PRO A 160 0.63 -2.85 -13.48
N VAL A 161 -0.07 -3.45 -12.51
CA VAL A 161 -0.44 -2.79 -11.26
C VAL A 161 0.01 -3.63 -10.07
N TYR A 162 0.69 -3.02 -9.13
CA TYR A 162 1.03 -3.59 -7.83
C TYR A 162 0.08 -3.03 -6.77
N LEU A 163 -0.75 -3.89 -6.22
CA LEU A 163 -1.70 -3.59 -5.14
C LEU A 163 -1.13 -4.12 -3.83
N ARG A 164 -0.84 -3.23 -2.90
CA ARG A 164 -0.24 -3.55 -1.61
C ARG A 164 -1.28 -3.61 -0.51
N PHE A 165 -1.35 -4.73 0.22
CA PHE A 165 -2.33 -4.92 1.29
C PHE A 165 -1.67 -5.37 2.59
N GLY A 166 -2.22 -4.89 3.73
CA GLY A 166 -1.81 -5.31 5.06
C GLY A 166 -2.54 -6.58 5.55
N ARG A 167 -1.90 -7.30 6.48
CA ARG A 167 -2.49 -8.40 7.25
C ARG A 167 -3.37 -7.86 8.39
N LEU A 168 -2.89 -6.82 9.06
CA LEU A 168 -3.55 -6.22 10.23
C LEU A 168 -4.88 -5.55 9.84
N ALA A 169 -5.90 -5.72 10.66
CA ALA A 169 -7.16 -5.01 10.49
C ALA A 169 -6.97 -3.52 10.79
N ALA A 170 -7.09 -2.68 9.76
CA ALA A 170 -7.02 -1.22 9.85
C ALA A 170 -8.35 -0.61 10.28
N PRO A 171 -8.37 0.53 10.98
CA PRO A 171 -9.57 1.32 11.15
C PRO A 171 -10.16 1.71 9.79
N VAL A 172 -11.47 1.64 9.64
CA VAL A 172 -12.17 2.17 8.45
C VAL A 172 -12.32 3.67 8.66
N ILE A 173 -11.57 4.45 7.90
CA ILE A 173 -11.48 5.93 8.00
C ILE A 173 -12.24 6.65 6.88
N ASN A 174 -12.53 5.95 5.78
CA ASN A 174 -13.34 6.45 4.69
C ASN A 174 -14.79 5.97 4.83
N ASP A 175 -15.73 6.76 4.37
CA ASP A 175 -17.16 6.43 4.35
C ASP A 175 -17.64 6.03 2.94
N ASP A 176 -18.93 5.72 2.80
CA ASP A 176 -19.55 5.28 1.55
C ASP A 176 -19.53 6.36 0.44
N SER A 177 -19.24 7.63 0.78
CA SER A 177 -19.13 8.72 -0.19
C SER A 177 -17.74 8.82 -0.83
N TYR A 178 -16.74 8.09 -0.29
CA TYR A 178 -15.39 8.09 -0.78
C TYR A 178 -15.31 7.68 -2.25
N LYS A 179 -14.48 8.38 -3.01
CA LYS A 179 -14.21 8.07 -4.42
C LYS A 179 -12.71 7.95 -4.63
N PHE A 180 -12.28 6.79 -5.05
CA PHE A 180 -10.89 6.56 -5.43
C PHE A 180 -10.59 7.25 -6.77
N GLU A 181 -9.54 8.04 -6.80
CA GLU A 181 -9.02 8.66 -8.02
C GLU A 181 -7.53 8.34 -8.16
N LEU A 182 -7.19 7.54 -9.16
CA LEU A 182 -5.81 7.10 -9.40
C LEU A 182 -4.86 8.31 -9.54
N GLY A 183 -3.74 8.27 -8.82
CA GLY A 183 -2.71 9.31 -8.89
C GLY A 183 -3.06 10.60 -8.16
N LYS A 184 -4.16 10.62 -7.38
CA LYS A 184 -4.53 11.77 -6.53
C LYS A 184 -4.33 11.46 -5.07
N GLY A 185 -3.72 12.40 -4.35
CA GLY A 185 -3.65 12.38 -2.90
C GLY A 185 -4.94 12.89 -2.28
N VAL A 186 -5.25 12.45 -1.08
CA VAL A 186 -6.46 12.84 -0.35
C VAL A 186 -6.08 13.63 0.89
N MET A 187 -6.61 14.87 1.01
CA MET A 187 -6.50 15.66 2.22
C MET A 187 -7.40 15.08 3.30
N MET A 188 -6.79 14.42 4.29
CA MET A 188 -7.50 13.79 5.41
C MET A 188 -7.75 14.75 6.57
N ARG A 189 -6.85 15.72 6.75
CA ARG A 189 -6.93 16.74 7.79
C ARG A 189 -6.19 18.00 7.34
N GLU A 190 -6.82 19.14 7.49
CA GLU A 190 -6.17 20.43 7.30
C GLU A 190 -5.25 20.79 8.47
N GLY A 191 -4.16 21.50 8.17
CA GLY A 191 -3.20 22.00 9.14
C GLY A 191 -2.33 23.12 8.57
N SER A 192 -1.49 23.75 9.41
CA SER A 192 -0.68 24.91 9.01
C SER A 192 0.80 24.83 9.40
N ASP A 193 1.17 23.96 10.35
CA ASP A 193 2.51 24.01 10.95
C ASP A 193 3.45 22.93 10.40
N ILE A 194 2.90 21.78 9.99
CA ILE A 194 3.64 20.65 9.44
C ILE A 194 2.71 19.79 8.58
N THR A 195 3.22 19.21 7.50
CA THR A 195 2.50 18.25 6.67
C THR A 195 2.97 16.83 6.96
N ILE A 196 2.04 15.94 7.30
CA ILE A 196 2.27 14.50 7.44
C ILE A 196 1.71 13.81 6.18
N ILE A 197 2.57 13.20 5.39
CA ILE A 197 2.20 12.42 4.19
C ILE A 197 2.32 10.96 4.54
N ALA A 198 1.22 10.23 4.53
CA ALA A 198 1.18 8.82 4.88
C ALA A 198 0.59 7.96 3.77
N THR A 199 0.80 6.65 3.83
CA THR A 199 0.23 5.67 2.91
C THR A 199 -0.18 4.40 3.65
N GLY A 200 -1.20 3.71 3.13
CA GLY A 200 -1.65 2.44 3.70
C GLY A 200 -2.09 2.58 5.16
N LEU A 201 -1.80 1.57 5.97
CA LEU A 201 -2.14 1.52 7.39
C LEU A 201 -1.66 2.77 8.16
N MET A 202 -0.57 3.39 7.72
CA MET A 202 0.01 4.54 8.42
C MET A 202 -0.85 5.80 8.36
N VAL A 203 -1.84 5.87 7.50
CA VAL A 203 -2.77 7.03 7.44
C VAL A 203 -3.56 7.16 8.73
N SER A 204 -4.06 6.06 9.29
CA SER A 204 -4.75 6.09 10.59
C SER A 204 -3.83 6.51 11.73
N SER A 205 -2.60 5.98 11.78
CA SER A 205 -1.60 6.39 12.78
C SER A 205 -1.21 7.87 12.66
N ALA A 206 -1.13 8.40 11.43
CA ALA A 206 -0.87 9.81 11.17
C ALA A 206 -2.01 10.72 11.65
N LEU A 207 -3.27 10.29 11.49
CA LEU A 207 -4.44 11.00 12.02
C LEU A 207 -4.43 11.03 13.56
N ASP A 208 -4.15 9.88 14.20
CA ASP A 208 -4.00 9.80 15.66
C ASP A 208 -2.88 10.73 16.16
N ALA A 209 -1.72 10.74 15.49
CA ALA A 209 -0.61 11.64 15.81
C ALA A 209 -1.01 13.11 15.67
N ALA A 210 -1.73 13.48 14.61
CA ALA A 210 -2.19 14.85 14.41
C ALA A 210 -3.19 15.31 15.48
N GLU A 211 -4.03 14.40 15.99
CA GLU A 211 -4.91 14.68 17.13
C GLU A 211 -4.11 14.91 18.43
N MET A 212 -3.04 14.14 18.63
CA MET A 212 -2.14 14.33 19.78
C MET A 212 -1.37 15.66 19.70
N LEU A 213 -0.82 15.98 18.53
CA LEU A 213 -0.12 17.24 18.27
C LEU A 213 -1.02 18.46 18.49
N ALA A 214 -2.29 18.39 18.14
CA ALA A 214 -3.24 19.48 18.36
C ALA A 214 -3.44 19.81 19.84
N LYS A 215 -3.25 18.87 20.77
CA LYS A 215 -3.30 19.13 22.22
C LYS A 215 -2.16 20.03 22.69
N ASP A 216 -1.06 20.04 21.92
CA ASP A 216 0.12 20.88 22.16
C ASP A 216 0.12 22.13 21.23
N ALA A 217 -1.04 22.47 20.67
CA ALA A 217 -1.23 23.59 19.76
C ALA A 217 -0.39 23.51 18.46
N ILE A 218 -0.04 22.30 18.01
CA ILE A 218 0.62 22.06 16.72
C ILE A 218 -0.45 21.63 15.72
N SER A 219 -0.65 22.42 14.67
CA SER A 219 -1.63 22.18 13.61
C SER A 219 -1.03 21.37 12.48
N ALA A 220 -1.13 20.03 12.57
CA ALA A 220 -0.62 19.12 11.56
C ALA A 220 -1.66 18.86 10.46
N GLU A 221 -1.23 19.02 9.20
CA GLU A 221 -1.94 18.56 8.01
C GLU A 221 -1.65 17.08 7.78
N VAL A 222 -2.65 16.29 7.35
CA VAL A 222 -2.48 14.88 7.02
C VAL A 222 -2.98 14.61 5.62
N ILE A 223 -2.11 14.02 4.80
CA ILE A 223 -2.39 13.63 3.41
C ILE A 223 -2.22 12.12 3.28
N ASN A 224 -3.23 11.47 2.71
CA ASN A 224 -3.14 10.08 2.25
C ASN A 224 -2.64 10.04 0.80
N ILE A 225 -1.48 9.43 0.57
CA ILE A 225 -0.96 9.09 -0.76
C ILE A 225 -1.18 7.60 -0.99
N HIS A 226 -2.38 7.23 -1.43
CA HIS A 226 -2.71 5.84 -1.77
C HIS A 226 -2.06 5.37 -3.09
N THR A 227 -1.79 6.27 -4.02
CA THR A 227 -1.07 5.96 -5.27
C THR A 227 0.35 6.51 -5.19
N ILE A 228 1.33 5.60 -5.01
CA ILE A 228 2.73 6.00 -4.88
C ILE A 228 3.38 6.22 -6.26
N LYS A 229 2.87 5.51 -7.26
CA LYS A 229 3.32 5.66 -8.67
C LYS A 229 2.13 5.45 -9.61
N PRO A 230 1.73 6.49 -10.41
CA PRO A 230 2.26 7.87 -10.36
C PRO A 230 1.84 8.60 -9.08
N ILE A 231 2.73 9.44 -8.54
CA ILE A 231 2.44 10.20 -7.32
C ILE A 231 1.78 11.55 -7.64
N ASP A 232 0.89 12.03 -6.77
CA ASP A 232 0.28 13.35 -6.87
C ASP A 232 1.30 14.43 -6.45
N LYS A 233 1.92 15.06 -7.45
CA LYS A 233 2.91 16.11 -7.24
C LYS A 233 2.29 17.39 -6.72
N ASP A 234 1.07 17.71 -7.18
CA ASP A 234 0.45 19.00 -6.93
C ASP A 234 0.11 19.16 -5.45
N ILE A 235 -0.56 18.17 -4.85
CA ILE A 235 -0.90 18.20 -3.42
C ILE A 235 0.35 18.28 -2.54
N ILE A 236 1.43 17.56 -2.90
CA ILE A 236 2.71 17.59 -2.17
C ILE A 236 3.33 18.98 -2.22
N ILE A 237 3.38 19.60 -3.40
CA ILE A 237 3.98 20.91 -3.61
C ILE A 237 3.16 22.00 -2.88
N GLU A 238 1.84 21.96 -2.98
CA GLU A 238 0.95 22.93 -2.34
C GLU A 238 1.07 22.87 -0.80
N SER A 239 1.07 21.67 -0.25
CA SER A 239 1.23 21.46 1.19
C SER A 239 2.62 21.85 1.69
N ALA A 240 3.67 21.51 0.95
CA ALA A 240 5.03 21.92 1.28
C ALA A 240 5.21 23.45 1.29
N LYS A 241 4.56 24.16 0.35
CA LYS A 241 4.54 25.63 0.35
C LYS A 241 3.79 26.23 1.54
N LYS A 242 2.71 25.56 1.96
CA LYS A 242 1.85 26.01 3.06
C LYS A 242 2.53 25.86 4.42
N THR A 243 3.12 24.70 4.69
CA THR A 243 3.64 24.34 6.01
C THR A 243 5.15 24.50 6.16
N GLY A 244 5.90 24.46 5.05
CA GLY A 244 7.35 24.59 5.04
C GLY A 244 8.12 23.39 5.62
N ARG A 245 7.43 22.35 6.10
CA ARG A 245 8.01 21.12 6.65
C ARG A 245 7.16 19.92 6.30
N VAL A 246 7.79 18.84 5.87
CA VAL A 246 7.12 17.60 5.46
C VAL A 246 7.67 16.42 6.29
N VAL A 247 6.77 15.58 6.77
CA VAL A 247 7.08 14.28 7.36
C VAL A 247 6.38 13.22 6.54
N THR A 248 7.11 12.18 6.10
CA THR A 248 6.51 11.01 5.46
C THR A 248 6.44 9.85 6.42
N VAL A 249 5.34 9.09 6.38
CA VAL A 249 5.11 7.94 7.26
C VAL A 249 4.72 6.74 6.42
N GLU A 250 5.51 5.68 6.53
CA GLU A 250 5.31 4.45 5.79
C GLU A 250 5.70 3.21 6.60
N GLU A 251 4.91 2.16 6.50
CA GLU A 251 5.24 0.83 7.01
C GLU A 251 6.13 0.11 5.99
N HIS A 252 7.32 0.66 5.79
CA HIS A 252 8.30 0.26 4.78
C HIS A 252 9.67 0.82 5.17
N SER A 253 10.75 0.34 4.56
CA SER A 253 12.06 0.98 4.68
C SER A 253 11.99 2.45 4.29
N VAL A 254 12.70 3.32 5.00
CA VAL A 254 12.87 4.73 4.63
C VAL A 254 13.64 4.91 3.32
N ILE A 255 14.19 3.81 2.77
CA ILE A 255 14.95 3.77 1.53
C ILE A 255 14.05 3.27 0.40
N GLY A 256 13.84 4.10 -0.62
CA GLY A 256 13.16 3.74 -1.87
C GLY A 256 11.63 3.77 -1.84
N GLY A 257 10.99 3.96 -0.68
CA GLY A 257 9.53 3.94 -0.50
C GLY A 257 8.83 5.26 -0.81
N LEU A 258 7.75 5.54 -0.06
CA LEU A 258 6.97 6.78 -0.14
C LEU A 258 7.86 8.01 0.13
N GLY A 259 8.70 7.94 1.17
CA GLY A 259 9.57 9.05 1.53
C GLY A 259 10.47 9.49 0.39
N ASP A 260 11.05 8.55 -0.36
CA ASP A 260 11.85 8.87 -1.53
C ASP A 260 11.00 9.39 -2.71
N ALA A 261 9.80 8.86 -2.90
CA ALA A 261 8.89 9.38 -3.93
C ALA A 261 8.51 10.85 -3.68
N VAL A 262 8.27 11.20 -2.41
CA VAL A 262 8.01 12.59 -1.98
C VAL A 262 9.28 13.45 -2.11
N SER A 263 10.46 12.92 -1.71
CA SER A 263 11.74 13.62 -1.89
C SER A 263 11.99 14.00 -3.34
N ASP A 264 11.74 13.09 -4.29
CA ASP A 264 11.92 13.34 -5.73
C ASP A 264 11.06 14.54 -6.20
N VAL A 265 9.83 14.65 -5.67
CA VAL A 265 8.96 15.81 -5.96
C VAL A 265 9.49 17.08 -5.31
N LEU A 266 9.81 17.03 -4.03
CA LEU A 266 10.25 18.22 -3.28
C LEU A 266 11.56 18.78 -3.86
N VAL A 267 12.57 17.96 -4.09
CA VAL A 267 13.86 18.40 -4.65
C VAL A 267 13.70 19.01 -6.04
N SER A 268 12.79 18.44 -6.86
CA SER A 268 12.60 18.88 -8.24
C SER A 268 11.76 20.16 -8.37
N TYR A 269 10.79 20.39 -7.49
CA TYR A 269 9.78 21.44 -7.69
C TYR A 269 9.70 22.46 -6.56
N HIS A 270 9.92 22.05 -5.32
CA HIS A 270 9.86 22.95 -4.15
C HIS A 270 10.73 22.41 -3.00
N PRO A 271 12.04 22.66 -2.99
CA PRO A 271 12.96 22.17 -1.96
C PRO A 271 12.46 22.51 -0.55
N THR A 272 12.16 21.48 0.23
CA THR A 272 11.57 21.59 1.56
C THR A 272 12.25 20.58 2.49
N VAL A 273 12.41 20.95 3.77
CA VAL A 273 12.91 20.03 4.77
C VAL A 273 11.93 18.87 4.93
N GLN A 274 12.45 17.65 4.74
CA GLN A 274 11.69 16.42 4.88
C GLN A 274 12.31 15.51 5.90
N THR A 275 11.47 14.88 6.73
CA THR A 275 11.85 13.78 7.61
C THR A 275 11.05 12.54 7.24
N LYS A 276 11.70 11.38 7.20
CA LYS A 276 11.07 10.10 6.91
C LYS A 276 10.88 9.32 8.19
N ILE A 277 9.68 8.82 8.43
CA ILE A 277 9.33 7.87 9.48
C ILE A 277 8.99 6.54 8.82
N GLY A 278 9.73 5.50 9.14
CA GLY A 278 9.63 4.16 8.58
C GLY A 278 10.66 3.24 9.24
N ILE A 279 10.98 2.12 8.60
CA ILE A 279 11.99 1.17 9.09
C ILE A 279 13.39 1.68 8.68
N ASN A 280 14.27 1.90 9.68
CA ASN A 280 15.57 2.55 9.51
C ASN A 280 16.70 1.55 9.20
N ASP A 281 16.78 1.06 7.96
CA ASP A 281 17.86 0.19 7.47
C ASP A 281 18.15 -1.01 8.39
N GLU A 282 17.07 -1.65 8.83
CA GLU A 282 17.11 -2.82 9.71
C GLU A 282 16.04 -3.84 9.33
N TYR A 283 16.25 -5.09 9.70
CA TYR A 283 15.26 -6.13 9.58
C TYR A 283 14.23 -6.02 10.71
N GLY A 284 13.00 -6.45 10.43
CA GLY A 284 12.02 -6.68 11.47
C GLY A 284 12.32 -7.96 12.27
N HIS A 285 11.42 -8.28 13.18
CA HIS A 285 11.48 -9.50 14.00
C HIS A 285 10.06 -9.99 14.34
N SER A 286 9.96 -11.19 14.90
CA SER A 286 8.68 -11.76 15.33
C SER A 286 8.15 -11.05 16.57
N GLY A 287 6.87 -10.68 16.54
CA GLY A 287 6.18 -10.06 17.66
C GLY A 287 4.72 -9.78 17.34
N PRO A 288 3.89 -9.40 18.32
CA PRO A 288 2.54 -8.92 18.07
C PRO A 288 2.56 -7.67 17.19
N ALA A 289 1.73 -7.63 16.14
CA ALA A 289 1.76 -6.57 15.13
C ALA A 289 1.69 -5.14 15.70
N LEU A 290 0.82 -4.89 16.71
CA LEU A 290 0.68 -3.57 17.33
C LEU A 290 1.90 -3.19 18.19
N GLU A 291 2.52 -4.16 18.85
CA GLU A 291 3.74 -3.93 19.63
C GLU A 291 4.90 -3.57 18.70
N LEU A 292 5.02 -4.27 17.55
CA LEU A 292 6.03 -3.92 16.54
C LEU A 292 5.80 -2.51 15.97
N LEU A 293 4.56 -2.12 15.66
CA LEU A 293 4.29 -0.75 15.22
C LEU A 293 4.73 0.28 16.27
N SER A 294 4.52 0.02 17.56
CA SER A 294 4.95 0.91 18.64
C SER A 294 6.49 0.93 18.79
N GLU A 295 7.14 -0.24 18.73
CA GLU A 295 8.60 -0.36 18.82
C GLU A 295 9.32 0.41 17.71
N TYR A 296 8.80 0.31 16.47
CA TYR A 296 9.32 1.04 15.33
C TYR A 296 8.78 2.48 15.21
N ARG A 297 8.07 2.98 16.24
CA ARG A 297 7.51 4.35 16.31
C ARG A 297 6.55 4.67 15.14
N LEU A 298 5.83 3.67 14.66
CA LEU A 298 4.85 3.76 13.56
C LEU A 298 3.41 3.88 14.04
N ASP A 299 3.16 3.84 15.35
CA ASP A 299 1.88 4.18 15.95
C ASP A 299 1.71 5.71 16.12
N GLY A 300 0.52 6.16 16.50
CA GLY A 300 0.23 7.58 16.69
C GLY A 300 1.12 8.26 17.74
N GLU A 301 1.48 7.56 18.82
CA GLU A 301 2.34 8.06 19.87
C GLU A 301 3.78 8.25 19.38
N GLY A 302 4.33 7.27 18.70
CA GLY A 302 5.68 7.29 18.13
C GLY A 302 5.84 8.38 17.06
N ILE A 303 4.87 8.51 16.16
CA ILE A 303 4.86 9.56 15.12
C ILE A 303 4.79 10.95 15.79
N CYS A 304 3.88 11.14 16.76
CA CYS A 304 3.73 12.39 17.50
C CYS A 304 5.03 12.78 18.23
N ALA A 305 5.66 11.82 18.91
CA ALA A 305 6.91 12.05 19.62
C ALA A 305 8.04 12.46 18.66
N THR A 306 8.18 11.78 17.54
CA THR A 306 9.18 12.09 16.51
C THR A 306 8.96 13.50 15.94
N ILE A 307 7.73 13.89 15.66
CA ILE A 307 7.42 15.25 15.16
C ILE A 307 7.75 16.32 16.20
N LYS A 308 7.46 16.10 17.49
CA LYS A 308 7.83 17.03 18.57
C LYS A 308 9.35 17.20 18.70
N GLU A 309 10.11 16.10 18.58
CA GLU A 309 11.58 16.13 18.57
C GLU A 309 12.12 16.98 17.40
N LEU A 310 11.44 16.96 16.24
CA LEU A 310 11.82 17.75 15.06
C LEU A 310 11.49 19.24 15.20
N LEU A 311 10.50 19.59 16.00
CA LEU A 311 10.04 20.96 16.17
C LEU A 311 10.70 21.67 17.37
N ALA A 312 11.35 20.92 18.26
CA ALA A 312 12.09 21.45 19.41
C ALA A 312 13.41 22.07 19.01
#